data_60d0227d978fdbfd15b785631da54ff6
#
_entry.id   60d0227d978fdbfd15b785631da54ff6
#
_cell.length_a   1.000
_cell.length_b   1.000
_cell.length_c   1.000
_cell.angle_alpha   90.00
_cell.angle_beta   90.00
_cell.angle_gamma   90.00
#
_symmetry.space_group_name_H-M   'P 1'
#
loop_
_entity.id
_entity.type
_entity.pdbx_description
1 polymer ?
#
loop_
_entity_poly.entity_id
_entity_poly.type
_entity_poly.pdbx_seq_one_letter_code
_entity_poly.pdbx_strand_id
1 'polypeptide(L)'
;MTLRVLLATGAIMLVLWLIARFIRSVRYPLNDKVVLITGGSRGLGLVLARHICARGGNVAIIARDPDELVRAKTDLVPRGGKVLTVECDLLDAGQTQLAVRKIIDRFGKIDVLINNAGIIEVGPLEHMTPEDFDRAMRLHFWAPFELISQIVPEMRIWGGGRIVNISSIGGKIAVPHMAPYSASKFALTGLSDALRAELARDNIYVTTVAPGMMRTGSHVNAKFKGKHDSEFAWFAAAAGAPLLSMNANRAARKILAACRRGQPSLTLTFAARLQVVANALFPNLTGYAMQLANRFLPESSGVEGNPSRSGYEMRHLIPDWLMRAADKATTRNNQTKSK
;
A
#
# COMPACT_ATOMS: atom_id res chain seq x y z
N MET A 1 -7.41 -40.42 -21.73
CA MET A 1 -8.40 -39.62 -20.96
C MET A 1 -9.35 -38.98 -21.97
N THR A 2 -10.63 -39.38 -21.99
CA THR A 2 -11.55 -39.04 -23.07
C THR A 2 -11.96 -37.56 -23.03
N LEU A 3 -12.20 -36.94 -24.20
CA LEU A 3 -12.70 -35.56 -24.36
C LEU A 3 -13.89 -35.25 -23.40
N ARG A 4 -14.74 -36.26 -23.14
CA ARG A 4 -15.86 -36.15 -22.19
C ARG A 4 -15.42 -35.83 -20.74
N VAL A 5 -14.31 -36.40 -20.28
CA VAL A 5 -13.75 -36.12 -18.92
C VAL A 5 -13.22 -34.70 -18.85
N LEU A 6 -12.52 -34.24 -19.89
CA LEU A 6 -12.03 -32.85 -19.96
C LEU A 6 -13.18 -31.82 -19.98
N LEU A 7 -14.24 -32.10 -20.74
CA LEU A 7 -15.41 -31.23 -20.79
C LEU A 7 -16.18 -31.23 -19.45
N ALA A 8 -16.31 -32.38 -18.79
CA ALA A 8 -16.96 -32.47 -17.48
C ALA A 8 -16.17 -31.73 -16.39
N THR A 9 -14.85 -31.90 -16.35
CA THR A 9 -13.99 -31.15 -15.38
C THR A 9 -14.03 -29.66 -15.65
N GLY A 10 -14.01 -29.21 -16.90
CA GLY A 10 -14.16 -27.83 -17.29
C GLY A 10 -15.50 -27.22 -16.84
N ALA A 11 -16.59 -27.94 -17.04
CA ALA A 11 -17.93 -27.53 -16.60
C ALA A 11 -18.03 -27.43 -15.06
N ILE A 12 -17.49 -28.40 -14.32
CA ILE A 12 -17.45 -28.36 -12.85
C ILE A 12 -16.64 -27.16 -12.37
N MET A 13 -15.47 -26.90 -12.95
CA MET A 13 -14.63 -25.74 -12.60
C MET A 13 -15.35 -24.43 -12.90
N LEU A 14 -16.07 -24.33 -14.01
CA LEU A 14 -16.87 -23.15 -14.36
C LEU A 14 -18.01 -22.94 -13.36
N VAL A 15 -18.74 -23.99 -13.00
CA VAL A 15 -19.82 -23.94 -12.00
C VAL A 15 -19.29 -23.52 -10.64
N LEU A 16 -18.19 -24.12 -10.18
CA LEU A 16 -17.53 -23.74 -8.93
C LEU A 16 -17.05 -22.28 -8.96
N TRP A 17 -16.53 -21.83 -10.11
CA TRP A 17 -16.12 -20.42 -10.29
C TRP A 17 -17.34 -19.48 -10.26
N LEU A 18 -18.45 -19.84 -10.91
CA LEU A 18 -19.70 -19.06 -10.90
C LEU A 18 -20.31 -19.01 -9.50
N ILE A 19 -20.33 -20.13 -8.76
CA ILE A 19 -20.78 -20.19 -7.37
C ILE A 19 -19.88 -19.32 -6.49
N ALA A 20 -18.56 -19.44 -6.60
CA ALA A 20 -17.62 -18.61 -5.89
C ALA A 20 -17.77 -17.11 -6.23
N ARG A 21 -18.07 -16.80 -7.49
CA ARG A 21 -18.37 -15.44 -7.95
C ARG A 21 -19.69 -14.91 -7.38
N PHE A 22 -20.74 -15.76 -7.31
CA PHE A 22 -22.04 -15.41 -6.73
C PHE A 22 -21.93 -15.18 -5.21
N ILE A 23 -21.29 -16.07 -4.47
CA ILE A 23 -21.03 -15.92 -3.03
C ILE A 23 -20.22 -14.63 -2.75
N ARG A 24 -19.25 -14.28 -3.61
CA ARG A 24 -18.50 -13.01 -3.53
C ARG A 24 -19.29 -11.78 -3.98
N SER A 25 -20.50 -11.93 -4.53
CA SER A 25 -21.34 -10.80 -4.95
C SER A 25 -22.01 -10.08 -3.78
N VAL A 26 -22.09 -10.68 -2.60
CA VAL A 26 -22.52 -10.02 -1.36
C VAL A 26 -21.45 -9.02 -0.96
N ARG A 27 -21.63 -7.78 -1.42
CA ARG A 27 -20.67 -6.69 -1.18
C ARG A 27 -20.76 -6.25 0.28
N TYR A 28 -19.67 -6.43 1.03
CA TYR A 28 -19.53 -5.89 2.36
C TYR A 28 -19.82 -4.38 2.36
N PRO A 29 -20.85 -3.89 3.06
CA PRO A 29 -21.18 -2.47 3.08
C PRO A 29 -20.07 -1.71 3.83
N LEU A 30 -19.84 -0.44 3.46
CA LEU A 30 -18.95 0.44 4.23
C LEU A 30 -19.71 1.47 5.04
N ASN A 31 -21.02 1.63 4.80
CA ASN A 31 -21.87 2.50 5.60
C ASN A 31 -21.84 2.02 7.06
N ASP A 32 -21.69 2.94 8.00
CA ASP A 32 -21.57 2.72 9.45
C ASP A 32 -20.43 1.81 9.91
N LYS A 33 -19.58 1.32 8.98
CA LYS A 33 -18.40 0.52 9.30
C LYS A 33 -17.27 1.40 9.82
N VAL A 34 -16.56 0.90 10.84
CA VAL A 34 -15.38 1.54 11.39
C VAL A 34 -14.14 1.05 10.65
N VAL A 35 -13.47 1.97 9.98
CA VAL A 35 -12.28 1.70 9.16
C VAL A 35 -11.07 2.38 9.75
N LEU A 36 -10.09 1.59 10.19
CA LEU A 36 -8.78 2.08 10.60
C LEU A 36 -7.83 2.11 9.40
N ILE A 37 -7.18 3.25 9.17
CA ILE A 37 -6.21 3.44 8.08
C ILE A 37 -4.88 3.92 8.64
N THR A 38 -3.82 3.15 8.46
CA THR A 38 -2.47 3.59 8.80
C THR A 38 -1.91 4.51 7.70
N GLY A 39 -1.20 5.58 8.10
CA GLY A 39 -0.73 6.59 7.15
C GLY A 39 -1.88 7.27 6.43
N GLY A 40 -2.99 7.54 7.16
CA GLY A 40 -4.21 8.12 6.61
C GLY A 40 -4.19 9.64 6.47
N SER A 41 -3.16 10.33 6.96
CA SER A 41 -3.06 11.79 6.92
C SER A 41 -2.81 12.35 5.51
N ARG A 42 -2.21 11.56 4.63
CA ARG A 42 -1.82 11.99 3.28
C ARG A 42 -1.85 10.87 2.24
N GLY A 43 -1.59 11.23 0.98
CA GLY A 43 -1.40 10.30 -0.13
C GLY A 43 -2.59 9.37 -0.37
N LEU A 44 -2.30 8.09 -0.61
CA LEU A 44 -3.32 7.07 -0.87
C LEU A 44 -4.24 6.86 0.35
N GLY A 45 -3.69 6.89 1.57
CA GLY A 45 -4.46 6.72 2.80
C GLY A 45 -5.56 7.77 2.94
N LEU A 46 -5.23 9.05 2.71
CA LEU A 46 -6.21 10.14 2.73
C LEU A 46 -7.27 9.97 1.62
N VAL A 47 -6.86 9.55 0.43
CA VAL A 47 -7.82 9.31 -0.67
C VAL A 47 -8.77 8.16 -0.35
N LEU A 48 -8.28 7.08 0.28
CA LEU A 48 -9.12 6.00 0.78
C LEU A 48 -10.11 6.50 1.85
N ALA A 49 -9.63 7.28 2.83
CA ALA A 49 -10.47 7.89 3.86
C ALA A 49 -11.59 8.74 3.27
N ARG A 50 -11.29 9.61 2.29
CA ARG A 50 -12.29 10.41 1.56
C ARG A 50 -13.40 9.56 0.94
N HIS A 51 -13.01 8.48 0.29
CA HIS A 51 -13.97 7.58 -0.35
C HIS A 51 -14.82 6.78 0.64
N ILE A 52 -14.30 6.50 1.84
CA ILE A 52 -15.04 5.81 2.90
C ILE A 52 -16.02 6.77 3.57
N CYS A 53 -15.57 7.96 3.97
CA CYS A 53 -16.45 9.01 4.53
C CYS A 53 -17.62 9.32 3.59
N ALA A 54 -17.34 9.52 2.29
CA ALA A 54 -18.38 9.78 1.28
C ALA A 54 -19.38 8.61 1.07
N ARG A 55 -19.16 7.46 1.71
CA ARG A 55 -20.06 6.31 1.73
C ARG A 55 -20.69 6.07 3.11
N GLY A 56 -20.62 7.05 4.02
CA GLY A 56 -21.16 6.96 5.36
C GLY A 56 -20.34 6.06 6.31
N GLY A 57 -19.12 5.70 5.96
CA GLY A 57 -18.23 4.93 6.85
C GLY A 57 -17.55 5.82 7.88
N ASN A 58 -17.35 5.30 9.08
CA ASN A 58 -16.58 5.95 10.15
C ASN A 58 -15.09 5.66 9.95
N VAL A 59 -14.25 6.69 10.05
CA VAL A 59 -12.82 6.56 9.74
C VAL A 59 -11.97 6.95 10.94
N ALA A 60 -11.07 6.05 11.33
CA ALA A 60 -9.93 6.36 12.17
C ALA A 60 -8.66 6.41 11.31
N ILE A 61 -7.94 7.52 11.35
CA ILE A 61 -6.64 7.63 10.69
C ILE A 61 -5.54 7.79 11.72
N ILE A 62 -4.47 7.04 11.54
CA ILE A 62 -3.26 7.16 12.36
C ILE A 62 -2.07 7.60 11.51
N ALA A 63 -1.30 8.56 12.03
CA ALA A 63 -0.09 9.10 11.41
C ALA A 63 0.77 9.80 12.47
N ARG A 64 2.02 10.11 12.12
CA ARG A 64 3.01 10.71 13.03
C ARG A 64 2.91 12.24 13.12
N ASP A 65 2.50 12.86 12.04
CA ASP A 65 2.51 14.32 11.91
C ASP A 65 1.15 14.90 12.34
N PRO A 66 1.11 15.66 13.47
CA PRO A 66 -0.14 16.21 14.00
C PRO A 66 -0.75 17.26 13.05
N ASP A 67 0.06 18.06 12.37
CA ASP A 67 -0.44 19.08 11.46
C ASP A 67 -1.08 18.47 10.22
N GLU A 68 -0.45 17.41 9.69
CA GLU A 68 -1.07 16.62 8.61
C GLU A 68 -2.41 16.02 9.05
N LEU A 69 -2.50 15.52 10.28
CA LEU A 69 -3.74 14.96 10.84
C LEU A 69 -4.83 16.01 10.99
N VAL A 70 -4.48 17.23 11.43
CA VAL A 70 -5.43 18.36 11.53
C VAL A 70 -5.97 18.71 10.14
N ARG A 71 -5.10 18.89 9.13
CA ARG A 71 -5.52 19.17 7.77
C ARG A 71 -6.38 18.05 7.17
N ALA A 72 -6.00 16.80 7.43
CA ALA A 72 -6.77 15.64 6.96
C ALA A 72 -8.16 15.57 7.61
N LYS A 73 -8.26 15.84 8.91
CA LYS A 73 -9.55 15.87 9.63
C LYS A 73 -10.47 16.95 9.05
N THR A 74 -9.94 18.16 8.81
CA THR A 74 -10.69 19.26 8.20
C THR A 74 -11.23 18.89 6.83
N ASP A 75 -10.45 18.17 6.01
CA ASP A 75 -10.87 17.68 4.69
C ASP A 75 -11.91 16.55 4.75
N LEU A 76 -11.83 15.68 5.77
CA LEU A 76 -12.66 14.48 5.87
C LEU A 76 -14.03 14.74 6.50
N VAL A 77 -14.11 15.57 7.53
CA VAL A 77 -15.37 15.82 8.31
C VAL A 77 -16.54 16.25 7.41
N PRO A 78 -16.39 17.15 6.44
CA PRO A 78 -17.50 17.56 5.56
C PRO A 78 -18.00 16.47 4.60
N ARG A 79 -17.28 15.33 4.49
CA ARG A 79 -17.62 14.26 3.54
C ARG A 79 -18.61 13.24 4.08
N GLY A 80 -18.93 13.28 5.36
CA GLY A 80 -19.82 12.34 6.06
C GLY A 80 -19.05 11.31 6.87
N GLY A 81 -19.81 10.60 7.74
CA GLY A 81 -19.23 9.68 8.73
C GLY A 81 -18.54 10.39 9.89
N LYS A 82 -18.17 9.62 10.91
CA LYS A 82 -17.39 10.12 12.05
C LYS A 82 -15.90 9.96 11.74
N VAL A 83 -15.10 10.98 12.06
CA VAL A 83 -13.65 10.98 11.81
C VAL A 83 -12.90 11.08 13.14
N LEU A 84 -11.98 10.16 13.38
CA LEU A 84 -11.03 10.19 14.49
C LEU A 84 -9.61 10.25 13.91
N THR A 85 -8.82 11.19 14.40
CA THR A 85 -7.38 11.28 14.09
C THR A 85 -6.60 10.90 15.34
N VAL A 86 -5.58 10.06 15.20
CA VAL A 86 -4.72 9.64 16.30
C VAL A 86 -3.27 9.81 15.89
N GLU A 87 -2.54 10.61 16.63
CA GLU A 87 -1.09 10.70 16.50
C GLU A 87 -0.46 9.40 17.01
N CYS A 88 0.37 8.78 16.17
CA CYS A 88 1.02 7.52 16.49
C CYS A 88 2.20 7.28 15.56
N ASP A 89 3.37 6.99 16.11
CA ASP A 89 4.47 6.40 15.36
C ASP A 89 4.32 4.87 15.37
N LEU A 90 4.12 4.31 14.20
CA LEU A 90 3.98 2.86 14.01
C LEU A 90 5.28 2.06 14.24
N LEU A 91 6.40 2.75 14.43
CA LEU A 91 7.65 2.11 14.86
C LEU A 91 7.67 1.83 16.36
N ASP A 92 6.74 2.42 17.11
CA ASP A 92 6.53 2.25 18.54
C ASP A 92 5.31 1.39 18.81
N ALA A 93 5.53 0.16 19.28
CA ALA A 93 4.47 -0.79 19.58
C ALA A 93 3.53 -0.32 20.70
N GLY A 94 4.03 0.44 21.68
CA GLY A 94 3.25 1.01 22.77
C GLY A 94 2.26 2.06 22.25
N GLN A 95 2.72 2.97 21.38
CA GLN A 95 1.84 3.96 20.74
C GLN A 95 0.79 3.27 19.85
N THR A 96 1.18 2.22 19.12
CA THR A 96 0.26 1.43 18.30
C THR A 96 -0.85 0.82 19.14
N GLN A 97 -0.52 0.24 20.29
CA GLN A 97 -1.49 -0.34 21.22
C GLN A 97 -2.45 0.70 21.78
N LEU A 98 -1.92 1.86 22.22
CA LEU A 98 -2.74 2.97 22.72
C LEU A 98 -3.66 3.53 21.63
N ALA A 99 -3.19 3.62 20.38
CA ALA A 99 -4.00 4.07 19.26
C ALA A 99 -5.18 3.13 18.99
N VAL A 100 -4.96 1.81 18.97
CA VAL A 100 -6.04 0.81 18.81
C VAL A 100 -7.07 0.93 19.93
N ARG A 101 -6.65 1.04 21.19
CA ARG A 101 -7.56 1.24 22.34
C ARG A 101 -8.40 2.50 22.17
N LYS A 102 -7.79 3.65 21.89
CA LYS A 102 -8.50 4.90 21.62
C LYS A 102 -9.59 4.77 20.54
N ILE A 103 -9.32 3.99 19.51
CA ILE A 103 -10.27 3.78 18.41
C ILE A 103 -11.43 2.90 18.87
N ILE A 104 -11.14 1.83 19.61
CA ILE A 104 -12.16 0.93 20.17
C ILE A 104 -13.01 1.68 21.18
N ASP A 105 -12.44 2.46 22.09
CA ASP A 105 -13.15 3.28 23.06
C ASP A 105 -14.11 4.28 22.38
N ARG A 106 -13.69 4.84 21.23
CA ARG A 106 -14.47 5.83 20.49
C ARG A 106 -15.60 5.24 19.66
N PHE A 107 -15.38 4.06 19.04
CA PHE A 107 -16.29 3.48 18.06
C PHE A 107 -16.86 2.11 18.45
N GLY A 108 -16.37 1.50 19.52
CA GLY A 108 -16.77 0.18 20.02
C GLY A 108 -16.13 -0.99 19.30
N LYS A 109 -15.62 -0.81 18.09
CA LYS A 109 -15.03 -1.88 17.26
C LYS A 109 -14.20 -1.35 16.11
N ILE A 110 -13.51 -2.26 15.40
CA ILE A 110 -12.87 -2.00 14.12
C ILE A 110 -13.33 -3.07 13.13
N ASP A 111 -14.12 -2.66 12.14
CA ASP A 111 -14.66 -3.55 11.09
C ASP A 111 -13.66 -3.79 9.94
N VAL A 112 -12.81 -2.80 9.63
CA VAL A 112 -11.85 -2.86 8.53
C VAL A 112 -10.51 -2.27 8.98
N LEU A 113 -9.43 -2.99 8.75
CA LEU A 113 -8.05 -2.50 8.90
C LEU A 113 -7.42 -2.31 7.52
N ILE A 114 -6.87 -1.12 7.25
CA ILE A 114 -6.10 -0.84 6.04
C ILE A 114 -4.67 -0.47 6.44
N ASN A 115 -3.75 -1.42 6.34
CA ASN A 115 -2.32 -1.20 6.51
C ASN A 115 -1.77 -0.53 5.24
N ASN A 116 -1.67 0.81 5.28
CA ASN A 116 -1.27 1.62 4.14
C ASN A 116 0.02 2.42 4.42
N ALA A 117 0.39 2.64 5.67
CA ALA A 117 1.63 3.34 6.02
C ALA A 117 2.85 2.69 5.36
N GLY A 118 3.79 3.50 4.93
CA GLY A 118 5.02 3.01 4.32
C GLY A 118 6.01 4.13 4.04
N ILE A 119 7.25 3.72 3.85
CA ILE A 119 8.37 4.56 3.42
C ILE A 119 8.91 4.02 2.11
N ILE A 120 9.55 4.87 1.34
CA ILE A 120 10.28 4.51 0.13
C ILE A 120 11.69 5.02 0.30
N GLU A 121 12.66 4.14 0.16
CA GLU A 121 14.07 4.48 0.15
C GLU A 121 14.70 3.88 -1.11
N VAL A 122 15.42 4.69 -1.85
CA VAL A 122 15.96 4.38 -3.17
C VAL A 122 17.46 4.67 -3.17
N GLY A 123 18.23 3.75 -3.67
CA GLY A 123 19.67 3.86 -3.82
C GLY A 123 20.34 2.50 -3.96
N PRO A 124 21.60 2.46 -4.43
CA PRO A 124 22.36 1.22 -4.56
C PRO A 124 22.67 0.60 -3.18
N LEU A 125 22.90 -0.72 -3.16
CA LEU A 125 23.09 -1.50 -1.95
C LEU A 125 24.25 -0.96 -1.08
N GLU A 126 25.30 -0.45 -1.68
CA GLU A 126 26.50 0.07 -1.02
C GLU A 126 26.20 1.25 -0.08
N HIS A 127 25.08 1.94 -0.30
CA HIS A 127 24.63 3.06 0.54
C HIS A 127 23.51 2.66 1.52
N MET A 128 23.04 1.42 1.48
CA MET A 128 22.02 0.92 2.42
C MET A 128 22.67 0.36 3.68
N THR A 129 22.11 0.67 4.82
CA THR A 129 22.58 0.19 6.13
C THR A 129 21.60 -0.83 6.73
N PRO A 130 22.03 -1.64 7.71
CA PRO A 130 21.11 -2.50 8.44
C PRO A 130 19.89 -1.77 9.02
N GLU A 131 20.07 -0.53 9.46
CA GLU A 131 19.01 0.32 10.03
C GLU A 131 17.95 0.70 8.98
N ASP A 132 18.33 0.80 7.69
CA ASP A 132 17.38 1.05 6.59
C ASP A 132 16.49 -0.18 6.38
N PHE A 133 17.08 -1.39 6.46
CA PHE A 133 16.33 -2.64 6.42
C PHE A 133 15.42 -2.80 7.63
N ASP A 134 15.94 -2.56 8.83
CA ASP A 134 15.17 -2.64 10.08
C ASP A 134 13.97 -1.69 10.06
N ARG A 135 14.19 -0.43 9.68
CA ARG A 135 13.13 0.57 9.57
C ARG A 135 12.06 0.16 8.55
N ALA A 136 12.47 -0.36 7.39
CA ALA A 136 11.55 -0.84 6.37
C ALA A 136 10.76 -2.07 6.87
N MET A 137 11.42 -3.03 7.51
CA MET A 137 10.78 -4.22 8.10
C MET A 137 9.84 -3.86 9.24
N ARG A 138 10.25 -2.96 10.14
CA ARG A 138 9.40 -2.47 11.24
C ARG A 138 8.11 -1.88 10.70
N LEU A 139 8.20 -0.97 9.73
CA LEU A 139 7.01 -0.25 9.24
C LEU A 139 6.14 -1.08 8.30
N HIS A 140 6.73 -1.93 7.44
CA HIS A 140 5.97 -2.64 6.41
C HIS A 140 5.53 -4.04 6.83
N PHE A 141 6.18 -4.67 7.81
CA PHE A 141 5.89 -6.02 8.27
C PHE A 141 5.44 -6.06 9.73
N TRP A 142 6.29 -5.61 10.67
CA TRP A 142 5.99 -5.75 12.09
C TRP A 142 4.79 -4.89 12.52
N ALA A 143 4.70 -3.63 12.12
CA ALA A 143 3.56 -2.78 12.47
C ALA A 143 2.22 -3.31 11.94
N PRO A 144 2.09 -3.74 10.66
CA PRO A 144 0.92 -4.47 10.19
C PRO A 144 0.61 -5.75 10.98
N PHE A 145 1.62 -6.55 11.32
CA PHE A 145 1.46 -7.77 12.10
C PHE A 145 0.92 -7.47 13.50
N GLU A 146 1.49 -6.49 14.20
CA GLU A 146 1.07 -6.07 15.54
C GLU A 146 -0.37 -5.54 15.54
N LEU A 147 -0.74 -4.70 14.55
CA LEU A 147 -2.12 -4.22 14.39
C LEU A 147 -3.10 -5.36 14.12
N ILE A 148 -2.74 -6.28 13.23
CA ILE A 148 -3.57 -7.45 12.93
C ILE A 148 -3.75 -8.31 14.18
N SER A 149 -2.68 -8.58 14.93
CA SER A 149 -2.73 -9.39 16.16
C SER A 149 -3.63 -8.79 17.24
N GLN A 150 -3.68 -7.45 17.33
CA GLN A 150 -4.54 -6.76 18.28
C GLN A 150 -6.00 -6.70 17.83
N ILE A 151 -6.27 -6.58 16.51
CA ILE A 151 -7.60 -6.32 15.97
C ILE A 151 -8.35 -7.62 15.63
N VAL A 152 -7.66 -8.70 15.25
CA VAL A 152 -8.28 -9.98 14.88
C VAL A 152 -9.15 -10.56 16.01
N PRO A 153 -8.74 -10.57 17.30
CA PRO A 153 -9.60 -11.04 18.37
C PRO A 153 -10.95 -10.27 18.44
N GLU A 154 -10.90 -8.94 18.30
CA GLU A 154 -12.09 -8.10 18.25
C GLU A 154 -12.97 -8.42 17.03
N MET A 155 -12.36 -8.57 15.84
CA MET A 155 -13.09 -8.94 14.64
C MET A 155 -13.81 -10.29 14.79
N ARG A 156 -13.22 -11.26 15.51
CA ARG A 156 -13.85 -12.55 15.81
C ARG A 156 -15.10 -12.38 16.66
N ILE A 157 -15.03 -11.57 17.72
CA ILE A 157 -16.16 -11.27 18.62
C ILE A 157 -17.33 -10.66 17.80
N TRP A 158 -17.03 -9.80 16.83
CA TRP A 158 -18.02 -9.12 15.98
C TRP A 158 -18.41 -9.91 14.70
N GLY A 159 -18.01 -11.19 14.60
CA GLY A 159 -18.43 -12.09 13.52
C GLY A 159 -17.69 -11.90 12.18
N GLY A 160 -16.52 -11.28 12.22
CA GLY A 160 -15.64 -11.16 11.05
C GLY A 160 -15.21 -9.71 10.73
N GLY A 161 -14.43 -9.55 9.68
CA GLY A 161 -13.88 -8.26 9.30
C GLY A 161 -13.19 -8.26 7.94
N ARG A 162 -12.52 -7.15 7.64
CA ARG A 162 -11.70 -6.98 6.43
C ARG A 162 -10.33 -6.43 6.79
N ILE A 163 -9.30 -7.03 6.22
CA ILE A 163 -7.92 -6.55 6.34
C ILE A 163 -7.40 -6.27 4.94
N VAL A 164 -6.83 -5.09 4.72
CA VAL A 164 -6.21 -4.70 3.46
C VAL A 164 -4.76 -4.34 3.73
N ASN A 165 -3.84 -5.09 3.17
CA ASN A 165 -2.42 -4.81 3.25
C ASN A 165 -1.94 -4.19 1.93
N ILE A 166 -1.52 -2.91 1.99
CA ILE A 166 -0.95 -2.21 0.84
C ILE A 166 0.53 -2.59 0.72
N SER A 167 0.77 -3.63 -0.06
CA SER A 167 2.11 -4.03 -0.48
C SER A 167 2.58 -3.17 -1.66
N SER A 168 3.20 -3.77 -2.67
CA SER A 168 3.70 -3.12 -3.88
C SER A 168 3.92 -4.17 -4.99
N ILE A 169 4.13 -3.71 -6.21
CA ILE A 169 4.79 -4.52 -7.25
C ILE A 169 6.17 -4.97 -6.74
N GLY A 170 6.89 -4.13 -5.99
CA GLY A 170 8.14 -4.45 -5.32
C GLY A 170 8.04 -5.54 -4.24
N GLY A 171 6.83 -5.95 -3.84
CA GLY A 171 6.55 -7.13 -3.01
C GLY A 171 6.15 -8.38 -3.80
N LYS A 172 6.29 -8.34 -5.13
CA LYS A 172 6.06 -9.45 -6.06
C LYS A 172 7.25 -9.66 -7.00
N ILE A 173 7.98 -8.60 -7.30
CA ILE A 173 9.19 -8.58 -8.14
C ILE A 173 10.15 -7.59 -7.48
N ALA A 174 11.36 -8.03 -7.16
CA ALA A 174 12.37 -7.16 -6.59
C ALA A 174 12.84 -6.12 -7.62
N VAL A 175 12.96 -4.88 -7.18
CA VAL A 175 13.41 -3.76 -8.02
C VAL A 175 14.83 -3.39 -7.57
N PRO A 176 15.80 -3.30 -8.48
CA PRO A 176 17.14 -2.80 -8.14
C PRO A 176 17.06 -1.42 -7.48
N HIS A 177 18.04 -1.08 -6.66
CA HIS A 177 18.11 0.15 -5.85
C HIS A 177 16.98 0.32 -4.81
N MET A 178 16.18 -0.72 -4.59
CA MET A 178 15.08 -0.70 -3.60
C MET A 178 15.12 -1.94 -2.69
N ALA A 179 16.29 -2.43 -2.31
CA ALA A 179 16.44 -3.70 -1.58
C ALA A 179 15.68 -3.71 -0.23
N PRO A 180 15.81 -2.72 0.68
CA PRO A 180 15.06 -2.71 1.95
C PRO A 180 13.54 -2.66 1.73
N TYR A 181 13.12 -1.84 0.78
CA TYR A 181 11.70 -1.71 0.40
C TYR A 181 11.15 -3.02 -0.15
N SER A 182 11.83 -3.62 -1.13
CA SER A 182 11.38 -4.86 -1.76
C SER A 182 11.30 -6.00 -0.74
N ALA A 183 12.36 -6.22 0.04
CA ALA A 183 12.40 -7.26 1.08
C ALA A 183 11.21 -7.15 2.05
N SER A 184 10.95 -5.95 2.58
CA SER A 184 9.86 -5.71 3.52
C SER A 184 8.47 -5.86 2.89
N LYS A 185 8.29 -5.48 1.61
CA LYS A 185 7.02 -5.65 0.90
C LYS A 185 6.75 -7.10 0.49
N PHE A 186 7.80 -7.90 0.21
CA PHE A 186 7.66 -9.35 0.06
C PHE A 186 7.25 -10.00 1.39
N ALA A 187 7.85 -9.62 2.51
CA ALA A 187 7.48 -10.10 3.84
C ALA A 187 5.99 -9.81 4.13
N LEU A 188 5.51 -8.58 3.89
CA LEU A 188 4.09 -8.24 4.04
C LEU A 188 3.19 -9.07 3.11
N THR A 189 3.64 -9.36 1.91
CA THR A 189 2.86 -10.18 0.96
C THR A 189 2.74 -11.61 1.46
N GLY A 190 3.84 -12.23 1.92
CA GLY A 190 3.84 -13.56 2.50
C GLY A 190 2.95 -13.67 3.74
N LEU A 191 3.06 -12.71 4.66
CA LEU A 191 2.17 -12.61 5.84
C LEU A 191 0.69 -12.54 5.42
N SER A 192 0.37 -11.69 4.43
CA SER A 192 -1.00 -11.54 3.95
C SER A 192 -1.55 -12.82 3.36
N ASP A 193 -0.71 -13.56 2.63
CA ASP A 193 -1.12 -14.80 1.97
C ASP A 193 -1.35 -15.93 2.99
N ALA A 194 -0.54 -16.02 4.05
CA ALA A 194 -0.73 -16.95 5.16
C ALA A 194 -2.01 -16.63 5.96
N LEU A 195 -2.13 -15.39 6.44
CA LEU A 195 -3.28 -14.97 7.25
C LEU A 195 -4.61 -15.06 6.51
N ARG A 196 -4.62 -14.89 5.18
CA ARG A 196 -5.84 -15.07 4.39
C ARG A 196 -6.38 -16.49 4.48
N ALA A 197 -5.52 -17.49 4.45
CA ALA A 197 -5.93 -18.88 4.56
C ALA A 197 -6.44 -19.19 5.98
N GLU A 198 -5.72 -18.74 6.99
CA GLU A 198 -6.04 -19.02 8.40
C GLU A 198 -7.31 -18.32 8.88
N LEU A 199 -7.48 -17.03 8.56
CA LEU A 199 -8.56 -16.20 9.09
C LEU A 199 -9.89 -16.34 8.32
N ALA A 200 -9.89 -17.02 7.18
CA ALA A 200 -11.09 -17.21 6.36
C ALA A 200 -12.22 -17.91 7.12
N ARG A 201 -11.90 -18.87 8.01
CA ARG A 201 -12.85 -19.57 8.87
C ARG A 201 -13.58 -18.64 9.86
N ASP A 202 -12.95 -17.52 10.20
CA ASP A 202 -13.49 -16.52 11.13
C ASP A 202 -14.24 -15.37 10.40
N ASN A 203 -14.57 -15.54 9.10
CA ASN A 203 -15.13 -14.50 8.24
C ASN A 203 -14.26 -13.24 8.12
N ILE A 204 -12.97 -13.35 8.39
CA ILE A 204 -12.01 -12.27 8.24
C ILE A 204 -11.28 -12.46 6.90
N TYR A 205 -11.48 -11.51 5.98
CA TYR A 205 -10.90 -11.61 4.64
C TYR A 205 -9.74 -10.66 4.47
N VAL A 206 -8.57 -11.22 4.17
CA VAL A 206 -7.34 -10.45 3.92
C VAL A 206 -7.18 -10.21 2.42
N THR A 207 -6.97 -8.94 2.05
CA THR A 207 -6.72 -8.50 0.67
C THR A 207 -5.30 -7.96 0.57
N THR A 208 -4.46 -8.60 -0.23
CA THR A 208 -3.14 -8.09 -0.59
C THR A 208 -3.27 -7.17 -1.80
N VAL A 209 -2.86 -5.92 -1.67
CA VAL A 209 -2.83 -4.97 -2.78
C VAL A 209 -1.39 -4.78 -3.23
N ALA A 210 -1.12 -5.00 -4.51
CA ALA A 210 0.18 -4.75 -5.15
C ALA A 210 0.04 -3.59 -6.16
N PRO A 211 0.20 -2.33 -5.73
CA PRO A 211 0.23 -1.22 -6.65
C PRO A 211 1.50 -1.26 -7.51
N GLY A 212 1.37 -0.90 -8.81
CA GLY A 212 2.46 -0.30 -9.56
C GLY A 212 2.63 1.17 -9.15
N MET A 213 3.27 1.96 -10.00
CA MET A 213 3.44 3.39 -9.75
C MET A 213 2.08 4.09 -9.65
N MET A 214 1.95 5.03 -8.70
CA MET A 214 0.72 5.79 -8.45
C MET A 214 1.01 7.28 -8.34
N ARG A 215 0.15 8.09 -8.95
CA ARG A 215 0.18 9.56 -8.79
C ARG A 215 -0.51 9.96 -7.48
N THR A 216 0.19 9.77 -6.38
CA THR A 216 -0.24 10.16 -5.03
C THR A 216 0.46 11.42 -4.54
N GLY A 217 1.56 11.81 -5.15
CA GLY A 217 2.51 12.82 -4.68
C GLY A 217 3.60 12.25 -3.76
N SER A 218 3.66 10.93 -3.57
CA SER A 218 4.59 10.31 -2.61
C SER A 218 6.07 10.40 -3.01
N HIS A 219 6.40 10.68 -4.28
CA HIS A 219 7.77 10.82 -4.75
C HIS A 219 8.55 11.91 -4.03
N VAL A 220 7.90 12.99 -3.60
CA VAL A 220 8.55 14.06 -2.85
C VAL A 220 8.94 13.64 -1.42
N ASN A 221 8.26 12.63 -0.87
CA ASN A 221 8.53 12.09 0.46
C ASN A 221 9.43 10.84 0.45
N ALA A 222 9.76 10.32 -0.73
CA ALA A 222 10.75 9.25 -0.85
C ALA A 222 12.13 9.77 -0.48
N LYS A 223 12.96 8.90 0.06
CA LYS A 223 14.35 9.18 0.41
C LYS A 223 15.28 8.56 -0.62
N PHE A 224 16.36 9.24 -0.90
CA PHE A 224 17.34 8.86 -1.91
C PHE A 224 18.74 8.84 -1.32
N LYS A 225 19.52 7.81 -1.64
CA LYS A 225 20.93 7.63 -1.28
C LYS A 225 21.74 7.34 -2.54
N GLY A 226 23.04 7.50 -2.47
CA GLY A 226 23.93 7.40 -3.63
C GLY A 226 24.00 8.70 -4.42
N LYS A 227 23.95 8.63 -5.74
CA LYS A 227 23.86 9.81 -6.62
C LYS A 227 22.43 10.36 -6.56
N HIS A 228 22.13 11.10 -5.49
CA HIS A 228 20.79 11.54 -5.10
C HIS A 228 19.95 12.08 -6.27
N ASP A 229 20.53 13.01 -7.04
CA ASP A 229 19.83 13.67 -8.15
C ASP A 229 19.44 12.69 -9.26
N SER A 230 20.35 11.79 -9.60
CA SER A 230 20.10 10.75 -10.61
C SER A 230 19.11 9.71 -10.13
N GLU A 231 19.20 9.30 -8.84
CA GLU A 231 18.24 8.37 -8.22
C GLU A 231 16.85 8.97 -8.18
N PHE A 232 16.72 10.25 -7.81
CA PHE A 232 15.45 10.95 -7.86
C PHE A 232 14.91 11.06 -9.29
N ALA A 233 15.77 11.37 -10.27
CA ALA A 233 15.35 11.61 -11.65
C ALA A 233 14.67 10.38 -12.26
N TRP A 234 15.30 9.20 -12.21
CA TRP A 234 14.69 7.99 -12.78
C TRP A 234 13.43 7.56 -12.03
N PHE A 235 13.43 7.66 -10.68
CA PHE A 235 12.28 7.30 -9.86
C PHE A 235 11.08 8.22 -10.12
N ALA A 236 11.33 9.55 -10.18
CA ALA A 236 10.30 10.53 -10.44
C ALA A 236 9.76 10.43 -11.88
N ALA A 237 10.63 10.17 -12.87
CA ALA A 237 10.21 9.93 -14.25
C ALA A 237 9.28 8.71 -14.34
N ALA A 238 9.61 7.60 -13.68
CA ALA A 238 8.74 6.42 -13.62
C ALA A 238 7.41 6.72 -12.93
N ALA A 239 7.41 7.52 -11.84
CA ALA A 239 6.19 7.93 -11.13
C ALA A 239 5.31 8.90 -11.94
N GLY A 240 5.91 9.75 -12.75
CA GLY A 240 5.23 10.73 -13.61
C GLY A 240 4.61 10.12 -14.88
N ALA A 241 5.15 9.01 -15.38
CA ALA A 241 4.76 8.43 -16.66
C ALA A 241 3.27 7.99 -16.69
N PRO A 242 2.42 8.56 -17.59
CA PRO A 242 0.97 8.33 -17.57
C PRO A 242 0.56 6.87 -17.81
N LEU A 243 1.31 6.13 -18.62
CA LEU A 243 1.04 4.71 -18.94
C LEU A 243 1.45 3.77 -17.82
N LEU A 244 2.45 4.14 -17.03
CA LEU A 244 2.99 3.31 -15.94
C LEU A 244 2.30 3.60 -14.60
N SER A 245 1.78 4.82 -14.42
CA SER A 245 1.23 5.28 -13.14
C SER A 245 -0.29 5.41 -13.14
N MET A 246 -0.92 5.04 -12.03
CA MET A 246 -2.37 5.12 -11.83
C MET A 246 -2.75 6.34 -11.00
N ASN A 247 -3.90 6.97 -11.33
CA ASN A 247 -4.49 8.02 -10.52
C ASN A 247 -4.94 7.47 -9.15
N ALA A 248 -4.65 8.19 -8.06
CA ALA A 248 -4.92 7.76 -6.69
C ALA A 248 -6.42 7.49 -6.42
N ASN A 249 -7.34 8.31 -6.97
CA ASN A 249 -8.78 8.06 -6.80
C ASN A 249 -9.23 6.77 -7.51
N ARG A 250 -8.67 6.47 -8.69
CA ARG A 250 -8.95 5.21 -9.39
C ARG A 250 -8.41 4.01 -8.61
N ALA A 251 -7.20 4.14 -8.04
CA ALA A 251 -6.60 3.14 -7.17
C ALA A 251 -7.48 2.89 -5.94
N ALA A 252 -7.85 3.92 -5.20
CA ALA A 252 -8.70 3.83 -4.01
C ALA A 252 -10.04 3.14 -4.29
N ARG A 253 -10.74 3.52 -5.39
CA ARG A 253 -11.98 2.84 -5.77
C ARG A 253 -11.81 1.34 -6.02
N LYS A 254 -10.71 0.94 -6.69
CA LYS A 254 -10.42 -0.48 -6.93
C LYS A 254 -10.06 -1.22 -5.64
N ILE A 255 -9.27 -0.61 -4.76
CA ILE A 255 -8.90 -1.18 -3.45
C ILE A 255 -10.15 -1.41 -2.60
N LEU A 256 -11.00 -0.39 -2.45
CA LEU A 256 -12.24 -0.54 -1.68
C LEU A 256 -13.22 -1.55 -2.30
N ALA A 257 -13.26 -1.64 -3.63
CA ALA A 257 -14.06 -2.67 -4.29
C ALA A 257 -13.51 -4.08 -4.04
N ALA A 258 -12.18 -4.27 -4.00
CA ALA A 258 -11.54 -5.54 -3.66
C ALA A 258 -11.78 -5.91 -2.19
N CYS A 259 -11.58 -4.95 -1.26
CA CYS A 259 -11.89 -5.10 0.15
C CYS A 259 -13.33 -5.56 0.39
N ARG A 260 -14.30 -4.86 -0.21
CA ARG A 260 -15.73 -5.18 -0.07
C ARG A 260 -16.09 -6.56 -0.60
N ARG A 261 -15.38 -7.08 -1.59
CA ARG A 261 -15.58 -8.42 -2.15
C ARG A 261 -14.78 -9.51 -1.44
N GLY A 262 -13.96 -9.16 -0.46
CA GLY A 262 -13.00 -10.09 0.15
C GLY A 262 -12.04 -10.70 -0.88
N GLN A 263 -11.67 -9.92 -1.91
CA GLN A 263 -10.79 -10.39 -2.99
C GLN A 263 -9.38 -10.66 -2.44
N PRO A 264 -8.81 -11.83 -2.66
CA PRO A 264 -7.51 -12.19 -2.08
C PRO A 264 -6.35 -11.29 -2.49
N SER A 265 -6.23 -10.97 -3.77
CA SER A 265 -5.11 -10.21 -4.32
C SER A 265 -5.58 -9.21 -5.37
N LEU A 266 -4.97 -8.04 -5.40
CA LEU A 266 -5.25 -6.98 -6.36
C LEU A 266 -3.96 -6.34 -6.85
N THR A 267 -3.57 -6.57 -8.10
CA THR A 267 -2.53 -5.82 -8.79
C THR A 267 -3.17 -4.69 -9.60
N LEU A 268 -2.74 -3.42 -9.37
CA LEU A 268 -3.52 -2.27 -9.79
C LEU A 268 -3.34 -1.84 -11.26
N THR A 269 -2.11 -1.80 -11.78
CA THR A 269 -1.87 -1.37 -13.17
C THR A 269 -1.82 -2.54 -14.13
N PHE A 270 -2.08 -2.31 -15.41
CA PHE A 270 -1.96 -3.36 -16.41
C PHE A 270 -0.50 -3.80 -16.56
N ALA A 271 0.43 -2.83 -16.63
CA ALA A 271 1.86 -3.12 -16.71
C ALA A 271 2.34 -3.97 -15.52
N ALA A 272 1.94 -3.61 -14.28
CA ALA A 272 2.28 -4.41 -13.10
C ALA A 272 1.69 -5.82 -13.15
N ARG A 273 0.46 -6.00 -13.67
CA ARG A 273 -0.13 -7.34 -13.85
C ARG A 273 0.66 -8.19 -14.83
N LEU A 274 1.03 -7.60 -15.97
CA LEU A 274 1.83 -8.28 -16.97
C LEU A 274 3.18 -8.71 -16.40
N GLN A 275 3.86 -7.81 -15.68
CA GLN A 275 5.14 -8.11 -15.02
C GLN A 275 5.00 -9.25 -14.00
N VAL A 276 3.95 -9.24 -13.15
CA VAL A 276 3.72 -10.32 -12.16
C VAL A 276 3.48 -11.67 -12.86
N VAL A 277 2.70 -11.70 -13.95
CA VAL A 277 2.48 -12.91 -14.72
C VAL A 277 3.77 -13.37 -15.40
N ALA A 278 4.51 -12.45 -16.01
CA ALA A 278 5.81 -12.77 -16.65
C ALA A 278 6.81 -13.34 -15.63
N ASN A 279 6.89 -12.73 -14.43
CA ASN A 279 7.74 -13.24 -13.35
C ASN A 279 7.33 -14.63 -12.86
N ALA A 280 6.02 -14.90 -12.77
CA ALA A 280 5.51 -16.20 -12.35
C ALA A 280 5.78 -17.31 -13.38
N LEU A 281 5.72 -16.99 -14.67
CA LEU A 281 5.94 -17.96 -15.75
C LEU A 281 7.42 -18.09 -16.12
N PHE A 282 8.18 -17.01 -16.05
CA PHE A 282 9.56 -16.91 -16.51
C PHE A 282 10.47 -16.20 -15.49
N PRO A 283 10.65 -16.77 -14.27
CA PRO A 283 11.38 -16.09 -13.18
C PRO A 283 12.84 -15.79 -13.56
N ASN A 284 13.54 -16.71 -14.22
CA ASN A 284 14.93 -16.51 -14.66
C ASN A 284 15.04 -15.37 -15.68
N LEU A 285 14.12 -15.31 -16.65
CA LEU A 285 14.11 -14.24 -17.65
C LEU A 285 13.85 -12.88 -16.99
N THR A 286 12.95 -12.82 -16.03
CA THR A 286 12.69 -11.60 -15.24
C THR A 286 13.94 -11.21 -14.44
N GLY A 287 14.64 -12.18 -13.85
CA GLY A 287 15.92 -11.94 -13.16
C GLY A 287 16.98 -11.32 -14.09
N TYR A 288 17.18 -11.89 -15.26
CA TYR A 288 18.11 -11.33 -16.27
C TYR A 288 17.69 -9.94 -16.74
N ALA A 289 16.38 -9.70 -16.92
CA ALA A 289 15.87 -8.38 -17.28
C ALA A 289 16.16 -7.34 -16.17
N MET A 290 16.03 -7.72 -14.89
CA MET A 290 16.36 -6.83 -13.77
C MET A 290 17.87 -6.57 -13.67
N GLN A 291 18.73 -7.58 -13.95
CA GLN A 291 20.18 -7.38 -14.03
C GLN A 291 20.55 -6.41 -15.16
N LEU A 292 19.90 -6.55 -16.32
CA LEU A 292 20.11 -5.63 -17.43
C LEU A 292 19.62 -4.21 -17.10
N ALA A 293 18.45 -4.09 -16.47
CA ALA A 293 17.91 -2.81 -16.04
C ALA A 293 18.83 -2.09 -15.04
N ASN A 294 19.48 -2.85 -14.14
CA ASN A 294 20.43 -2.31 -13.17
C ASN A 294 21.65 -1.63 -13.85
N ARG A 295 22.04 -2.05 -15.05
CA ARG A 295 23.15 -1.41 -15.79
C ARG A 295 22.84 0.01 -16.25
N PHE A 296 21.56 0.38 -16.30
CA PHE A 296 21.10 1.73 -16.66
C PHE A 296 20.76 2.60 -15.47
N LEU A 297 20.82 2.05 -14.25
CA LEU A 297 20.66 2.83 -13.02
C LEU A 297 21.96 3.54 -12.66
N PRO A 298 21.90 4.58 -11.83
CA PRO A 298 23.09 5.32 -11.41
C PRO A 298 24.08 4.39 -10.68
N GLU A 299 25.35 4.51 -10.99
CA GLU A 299 26.41 3.86 -10.21
C GLU A 299 26.45 4.42 -8.79
N SER A 300 27.01 3.64 -7.86
CA SER A 300 27.22 4.13 -6.49
C SER A 300 28.12 5.37 -6.50
N SER A 301 27.96 6.20 -5.49
CA SER A 301 28.80 7.37 -5.23
C SER A 301 29.74 7.09 -4.07
N GLY A 302 30.63 8.04 -3.76
CA GLY A 302 31.45 7.97 -2.57
C GLY A 302 30.65 8.11 -1.27
N VAL A 303 31.33 8.28 -0.16
CA VAL A 303 30.74 8.40 1.19
C VAL A 303 29.70 9.52 1.30
N GLU A 304 29.80 10.56 0.46
CA GLU A 304 28.82 11.65 0.35
C GLU A 304 27.42 11.18 -0.06
N GLY A 305 27.28 9.98 -0.63
CA GLY A 305 26.00 9.36 -0.97
C GLY A 305 25.29 8.67 0.20
N ASN A 306 25.94 8.45 1.33
CA ASN A 306 25.38 7.74 2.47
C ASN A 306 24.22 8.47 3.16
N PRO A 307 24.24 9.80 3.38
CA PRO A 307 23.10 10.52 3.93
C PRO A 307 21.90 10.47 2.97
N SER A 308 20.71 10.22 3.51
CA SER A 308 19.50 10.23 2.68
C SER A 308 19.00 11.67 2.46
N ARG A 309 18.59 12.01 1.22
CA ARG A 309 17.90 13.26 0.87
C ARG A 309 16.44 12.97 0.48
N SER A 310 15.56 13.91 0.81
CA SER A 310 14.14 13.79 0.44
C SER A 310 13.89 14.24 -0.99
N GLY A 311 12.90 13.68 -1.66
CA GLY A 311 12.51 14.14 -3.00
C GLY A 311 12.05 15.61 -3.03
N TYR A 312 11.67 16.19 -1.90
CA TYR A 312 11.38 17.63 -1.79
C TYR A 312 12.59 18.49 -2.17
N GLU A 313 13.77 18.13 -1.68
CA GLU A 313 15.00 18.86 -1.92
C GLU A 313 15.42 18.85 -3.38
N MET A 314 15.02 17.81 -4.11
CA MET A 314 15.44 17.56 -5.48
C MET A 314 14.35 17.82 -6.53
N ARG A 315 13.12 18.22 -6.10
CA ARG A 315 11.99 18.41 -7.02
C ARG A 315 12.30 19.41 -8.14
N HIS A 316 13.11 20.41 -7.88
CA HIS A 316 13.52 21.44 -8.85
C HIS A 316 14.32 20.90 -10.04
N LEU A 317 14.91 19.69 -9.92
CA LEU A 317 15.73 19.07 -10.97
C LEU A 317 14.87 18.51 -12.12
N ILE A 318 13.58 18.29 -11.93
CA ILE A 318 12.71 17.72 -12.95
C ILE A 318 11.79 18.80 -13.54
N PRO A 319 11.71 18.90 -14.88
CA PRO A 319 10.86 19.86 -15.55
C PRO A 319 9.38 19.77 -15.13
N ASP A 320 8.74 20.92 -14.91
CA ASP A 320 7.36 20.99 -14.42
C ASP A 320 6.35 20.30 -15.34
N TRP A 321 6.54 20.33 -16.65
CA TRP A 321 5.63 19.67 -17.60
C TRP A 321 5.56 18.16 -17.38
N LEU A 322 6.66 17.51 -16.99
CA LEU A 322 6.71 16.07 -16.71
C LEU A 322 6.05 15.72 -15.37
N MET A 323 6.16 16.62 -14.38
CA MET A 323 5.68 16.40 -13.02
C MET A 323 4.34 17.04 -12.72
N ARG A 324 3.77 17.82 -13.65
CA ARG A 324 2.52 18.59 -13.45
C ARG A 324 1.38 17.79 -12.82
N ALA A 325 1.19 16.54 -13.26
CA ALA A 325 0.14 15.69 -12.73
C ALA A 325 0.47 15.12 -11.33
N ALA A 326 1.74 14.87 -11.05
CA ALA A 326 2.23 14.40 -9.76
C ALA A 326 2.20 15.54 -8.71
N ASP A 327 2.57 16.78 -9.11
CA ASP A 327 2.55 17.96 -8.24
C ASP A 327 1.12 18.36 -7.86
N LYS A 328 0.18 18.34 -8.81
CA LYS A 328 -1.23 18.53 -8.51
C LYS A 328 -1.73 17.48 -7.49
N ALA A 329 -1.23 16.25 -7.58
CA ALA A 329 -1.56 15.21 -6.63
C ALA A 329 -0.89 15.45 -5.26
N THR A 330 0.33 16.00 -5.21
CA THR A 330 1.05 16.36 -3.99
C THR A 330 0.22 17.33 -3.14
N THR A 331 -0.20 18.46 -3.72
CA THR A 331 -1.03 19.46 -3.03
C THR A 331 -2.40 18.89 -2.64
N ARG A 332 -3.09 18.26 -3.59
CA ARG A 332 -4.43 17.71 -3.37
C ARG A 332 -4.47 16.63 -2.27
N ASN A 333 -3.41 15.86 -2.12
CA ASN A 333 -3.37 14.71 -1.21
C ASN A 333 -2.55 15.00 0.06
N ASN A 334 -2.45 16.27 0.47
CA ASN A 334 -1.80 16.70 1.70
C ASN A 334 -0.35 16.22 1.84
N GLN A 335 0.39 16.16 0.72
CA GLN A 335 1.78 15.71 0.70
C GLN A 335 2.77 16.88 0.85
N THR A 336 2.30 18.10 0.96
CA THR A 336 3.15 19.31 1.18
C THR A 336 3.56 19.40 2.65
N LYS A 337 4.83 19.78 2.92
CA LYS A 337 5.26 20.15 4.27
C LYS A 337 4.52 21.43 4.71
N SER A 338 4.19 21.53 6.00
CA SER A 338 3.87 22.82 6.61
C SER A 338 5.07 23.75 6.43
N LYS A 339 4.85 24.98 6.00
CA LYS A 339 5.88 25.99 5.97
C LYS A 339 6.26 26.36 7.38
#